data_d9fb21828e79330082bdea72e7348311
#
_entry.id   d9fb21828e79330082bdea72e7348311
#
_cell.length_a   1.000
_cell.length_b   1.000
_cell.length_c   1.000
_cell.angle_alpha   90.00
_cell.angle_beta   90.00
_cell.angle_gamma   90.00
#
_symmetry.space_group_name_H-M   'P 1'
#
loop_
_entity.id
_entity.type
_entity.pdbx_description
1 polymer ?
#
loop_
_entity_poly.entity_id
_entity_poly.type
_entity_poly.pdbx_seq_one_letter_code
_entity_poly.pdbx_strand_id
1 'polypeptide(L)'
;LAPDVVFSPMQTMGSFGRRYPLVLTVHDLIYYTHRTPPRDLPAPVRLLWRLYHLAWWPQRLLLNRADAVVTVSETTRALIARERLTRRPVTVVPNAADAVPARDRTRPDGVELVYMGSFMPYKGVDTLVAALHHLPGARLHLLSRIPAGERDRLIAAAPAGSLVVHDGVDDAEYAALLDRATALVHASREEGFGIPLVEAMGRGTPVVVADTAIFREIGGETALYFPVDEAEGLAAAVRRLTQPGEWERRSAAGPAEAARFDWDASAAALETLLRTLAATRR
;
A
#
# COMPACT_ATOMS: atom_id res chain seq x y z
N LEU A 1 -6.97 -25.64 -24.53
CA LEU A 1 -7.44 -24.26 -24.71
C LEU A 1 -6.41 -23.47 -25.49
N ALA A 2 -6.84 -22.68 -26.48
CA ALA A 2 -6.01 -21.74 -27.22
C ALA A 2 -6.51 -20.32 -26.88
N PRO A 3 -6.04 -19.70 -25.79
CA PRO A 3 -6.51 -18.37 -25.41
C PRO A 3 -5.98 -17.30 -26.36
N ASP A 4 -6.78 -16.29 -26.64
CA ASP A 4 -6.38 -15.13 -27.44
C ASP A 4 -5.31 -14.29 -26.70
N VAL A 5 -5.41 -14.19 -25.37
CA VAL A 5 -4.47 -13.52 -24.48
C VAL A 5 -4.57 -14.11 -23.07
N VAL A 6 -3.48 -14.09 -22.32
CA VAL A 6 -3.45 -14.49 -20.90
C VAL A 6 -2.97 -13.30 -20.07
N PHE A 7 -3.76 -12.95 -19.08
CA PHE A 7 -3.40 -11.99 -18.04
C PHE A 7 -3.02 -12.73 -16.75
N SER A 8 -1.89 -12.37 -16.17
CA SER A 8 -1.48 -12.84 -14.85
C SER A 8 -1.40 -11.66 -13.88
N PRO A 9 -2.11 -11.73 -12.75
CA PRO A 9 -1.98 -10.73 -11.70
C PRO A 9 -0.63 -10.82 -10.96
N MET A 10 0.28 -11.69 -11.40
CA MET A 10 1.58 -11.92 -10.78
C MET A 10 2.70 -11.74 -11.79
N GLN A 11 3.86 -11.22 -11.32
CA GLN A 11 5.07 -11.02 -12.14
C GLN A 11 5.87 -12.31 -12.39
N THR A 12 5.56 -13.41 -11.71
CA THR A 12 6.35 -14.65 -11.70
C THR A 12 5.75 -15.77 -12.52
N MET A 13 4.70 -15.51 -13.31
CA MET A 13 4.13 -16.52 -14.18
C MET A 13 5.14 -16.96 -15.26
N GLY A 14 5.25 -18.27 -15.47
CA GLY A 14 6.13 -18.87 -16.49
C GLY A 14 5.77 -18.42 -17.91
N SER A 15 6.77 -17.95 -18.66
CA SER A 15 6.61 -17.40 -20.00
C SER A 15 7.28 -18.24 -21.09
N PHE A 16 7.91 -19.39 -20.74
CA PHE A 16 8.60 -20.25 -21.66
C PHE A 16 7.65 -21.19 -22.41
N GLY A 17 7.87 -21.39 -23.70
CA GLY A 17 7.09 -22.33 -24.54
C GLY A 17 5.64 -21.94 -24.81
N ARG A 18 5.20 -20.77 -24.39
CA ARG A 18 3.83 -20.28 -24.61
C ARG A 18 3.56 -19.96 -26.08
N ARG A 19 2.30 -20.13 -26.47
CA ARG A 19 1.79 -19.82 -27.81
C ARG A 19 0.69 -18.72 -27.80
N TYR A 20 0.57 -17.98 -26.70
CA TYR A 20 -0.41 -16.91 -26.49
C TYR A 20 0.28 -15.63 -26.03
N PRO A 21 -0.27 -14.46 -26.30
CA PRO A 21 0.16 -13.20 -25.69
C PRO A 21 0.01 -13.27 -24.18
N LEU A 22 0.98 -12.73 -23.46
CA LEU A 22 1.04 -12.74 -21.99
C LEU A 22 1.21 -11.33 -21.45
N VAL A 23 0.35 -10.96 -20.51
CA VAL A 23 0.46 -9.75 -19.71
C VAL A 23 0.81 -10.14 -18.29
N LEU A 24 1.87 -9.55 -17.74
CA LEU A 24 2.30 -9.76 -16.33
C LEU A 24 2.07 -8.50 -15.53
N THR A 25 1.68 -8.66 -14.26
CA THR A 25 1.50 -7.53 -13.33
C THR A 25 2.69 -7.41 -12.38
N VAL A 26 3.23 -6.19 -12.25
CA VAL A 26 4.21 -5.83 -11.24
C VAL A 26 3.53 -4.92 -10.22
N HIS A 27 3.23 -5.46 -9.05
CA HIS A 27 2.60 -4.69 -7.97
C HIS A 27 3.57 -3.75 -7.29
N ASP A 28 4.78 -4.23 -7.03
CA ASP A 28 5.87 -3.47 -6.42
C ASP A 28 7.23 -4.09 -6.76
N LEU A 29 8.27 -3.40 -6.30
CA LEU A 29 9.66 -3.82 -6.41
C LEU A 29 10.36 -3.78 -5.04
N ILE A 30 9.58 -3.78 -3.96
CA ILE A 30 10.01 -3.58 -2.57
C ILE A 30 11.14 -4.54 -2.19
N TYR A 31 11.06 -5.78 -2.60
CA TYR A 31 12.06 -6.79 -2.23
C TYR A 31 13.43 -6.61 -2.88
N TYR A 32 13.55 -5.78 -3.89
CA TYR A 32 14.84 -5.40 -4.46
C TYR A 32 15.55 -4.34 -3.62
N THR A 33 14.80 -3.51 -2.93
CA THR A 33 15.29 -2.47 -2.03
C THR A 33 15.40 -3.00 -0.59
N HIS A 34 14.32 -3.64 -0.11
CA HIS A 34 14.22 -4.22 1.24
C HIS A 34 14.37 -5.74 1.20
N ARG A 35 15.61 -6.22 1.15
CA ARG A 35 15.98 -7.63 0.93
C ARG A 35 15.80 -8.52 2.16
N THR A 36 14.72 -8.34 2.90
CA THR A 36 14.39 -9.20 4.03
C THR A 36 13.42 -10.28 3.57
N PRO A 37 13.85 -11.55 3.47
CA PRO A 37 12.95 -12.63 3.03
C PRO A 37 11.86 -12.87 4.08
N PRO A 38 10.67 -13.34 3.66
CA PRO A 38 9.63 -13.79 4.56
C PRO A 38 10.15 -14.79 5.60
N ARG A 39 9.71 -14.65 6.84
CA ARG A 39 10.25 -15.44 7.98
C ARG A 39 9.79 -16.90 7.96
N ASP A 40 8.69 -17.19 7.32
CA ASP A 40 8.05 -18.51 7.15
C ASP A 40 8.77 -19.41 6.15
N LEU A 41 9.69 -18.85 5.33
CA LEU A 41 10.44 -19.63 4.37
C LEU A 41 11.59 -20.41 5.03
N PRO A 42 11.84 -21.69 4.61
CA PRO A 42 13.01 -22.46 5.05
C PRO A 42 14.34 -21.76 4.73
N ALA A 43 15.37 -21.96 5.55
CA ALA A 43 16.66 -21.26 5.43
C ALA A 43 17.30 -21.34 4.03
N PRO A 44 17.35 -22.50 3.31
CA PRO A 44 17.86 -22.56 1.95
C PRO A 44 17.07 -21.70 0.97
N VAL A 45 15.74 -21.69 1.09
CA VAL A 45 14.85 -20.90 0.24
C VAL A 45 15.06 -19.39 0.50
N ARG A 46 15.25 -18.99 1.76
CA ARG A 46 15.60 -17.60 2.12
C ARG A 46 16.93 -17.15 1.52
N LEU A 47 17.92 -18.04 1.45
CA LEU A 47 19.19 -17.74 0.79
C LEU A 47 19.00 -17.55 -0.72
N LEU A 48 18.30 -18.47 -1.40
CA LEU A 48 18.00 -18.38 -2.83
C LEU A 48 17.16 -17.12 -3.13
N TRP A 49 16.22 -16.82 -2.28
CA TRP A 49 15.39 -15.61 -2.37
C TRP A 49 16.26 -14.33 -2.29
N ARG A 50 17.21 -14.26 -1.35
CA ARG A 50 18.17 -13.15 -1.28
C ARG A 50 19.03 -13.03 -2.52
N LEU A 51 19.56 -14.15 -3.00
CA LEU A 51 20.39 -14.19 -4.21
C LEU A 51 19.60 -13.72 -5.44
N TYR A 52 18.34 -14.14 -5.58
CA TYR A 52 17.44 -13.70 -6.65
C TYR A 52 17.27 -12.18 -6.66
N HIS A 53 17.06 -11.55 -5.50
CA HIS A 53 16.81 -10.12 -5.37
C HIS A 53 18.10 -9.27 -5.31
N LEU A 54 19.28 -9.86 -5.44
CA LEU A 54 20.54 -9.10 -5.56
C LEU A 54 20.68 -8.42 -6.92
N ALA A 55 20.05 -8.95 -7.95
CA ALA A 55 20.23 -8.47 -9.31
C ALA A 55 18.90 -8.35 -10.06
N TRP A 56 18.78 -7.33 -10.87
CA TRP A 56 17.60 -7.08 -11.70
C TRP A 56 17.46 -7.99 -12.92
N TRP A 57 18.51 -8.75 -13.29
CA TRP A 57 18.51 -9.53 -14.53
C TRP A 57 17.42 -10.62 -14.59
N PRO A 58 17.06 -11.33 -13.50
CA PRO A 58 15.99 -12.32 -13.57
C PRO A 58 14.65 -11.65 -13.87
N GLN A 59 14.38 -10.52 -13.23
CA GLN A 59 13.17 -9.74 -13.46
C GLN A 59 13.12 -9.18 -14.88
N ARG A 60 14.26 -8.65 -15.40
CA ARG A 60 14.38 -8.22 -16.79
C ARG A 60 14.09 -9.35 -17.77
N LEU A 61 14.61 -10.54 -17.51
CA LEU A 61 14.33 -11.70 -18.36
C LEU A 61 12.84 -12.02 -18.39
N LEU A 62 12.19 -12.11 -17.24
CA LEU A 62 10.76 -12.44 -17.14
C LEU A 62 9.89 -11.39 -17.83
N LEU A 63 10.06 -10.11 -17.49
CA LEU A 63 9.24 -9.04 -18.03
C LEU A 63 9.42 -8.84 -19.55
N ASN A 64 10.64 -9.04 -20.09
CA ASN A 64 10.86 -8.92 -21.53
C ASN A 64 10.34 -10.11 -22.33
N ARG A 65 9.99 -11.21 -21.67
CA ARG A 65 9.31 -12.35 -22.30
C ARG A 65 7.79 -12.19 -22.33
N ALA A 66 7.21 -11.29 -21.56
CA ALA A 66 5.82 -10.88 -21.71
C ALA A 66 5.62 -10.05 -22.98
N ASP A 67 4.39 -9.85 -23.41
CA ASP A 67 4.03 -8.95 -24.51
C ASP A 67 3.71 -7.55 -24.00
N ALA A 68 3.16 -7.45 -22.79
CA ALA A 68 2.97 -6.19 -22.06
C ALA A 68 3.11 -6.42 -20.56
N VAL A 69 3.33 -5.34 -19.84
CA VAL A 69 3.40 -5.31 -18.38
C VAL A 69 2.34 -4.36 -17.84
N VAL A 70 1.66 -4.78 -16.78
CA VAL A 70 0.75 -3.94 -16.00
C VAL A 70 1.43 -3.61 -14.68
N THR A 71 1.19 -2.43 -14.16
CA THR A 71 1.58 -2.02 -12.80
C THR A 71 0.46 -1.21 -12.15
N VAL A 72 0.49 -1.09 -10.83
CA VAL A 72 -0.63 -0.52 -10.06
C VAL A 72 -0.46 0.97 -9.73
N SER A 73 0.70 1.56 -10.08
CA SER A 73 0.96 2.97 -9.80
C SER A 73 1.95 3.58 -10.80
N GLU A 74 1.88 4.89 -10.98
CA GLU A 74 2.86 5.66 -11.73
C GLU A 74 4.25 5.60 -11.09
N THR A 75 4.29 5.59 -9.76
CA THR A 75 5.52 5.40 -8.99
C THR A 75 6.21 4.09 -9.35
N THR A 76 5.48 2.96 -9.38
CA THR A 76 6.05 1.68 -9.79
C THR A 76 6.43 1.69 -11.27
N ARG A 77 5.65 2.34 -12.15
CA ARG A 77 6.00 2.52 -13.57
C ARG A 77 7.33 3.27 -13.72
N ALA A 78 7.51 4.35 -12.96
CA ALA A 78 8.75 5.12 -12.97
C ALA A 78 9.95 4.29 -12.48
N LEU A 79 9.76 3.45 -11.46
CA LEU A 79 10.80 2.52 -10.99
C LEU A 79 11.17 1.48 -12.06
N ILE A 80 10.17 0.88 -12.73
CA ILE A 80 10.40 -0.05 -13.84
C ILE A 80 11.23 0.61 -14.94
N ALA A 81 10.91 1.86 -15.28
CA ALA A 81 11.64 2.63 -16.30
C ALA A 81 13.07 2.99 -15.83
N ARG A 82 13.23 3.50 -14.62
CA ARG A 82 14.52 3.86 -14.02
C ARG A 82 15.50 2.67 -14.00
N GLU A 83 15.02 1.51 -13.58
CA GLU A 83 15.81 0.29 -13.51
C GLU A 83 15.90 -0.45 -14.86
N ARG A 84 15.27 0.08 -15.91
CA ARG A 84 15.24 -0.50 -17.27
C ARG A 84 14.83 -1.97 -17.25
N LEU A 85 13.74 -2.29 -16.53
CA LEU A 85 13.35 -3.68 -16.29
C LEU A 85 12.72 -4.33 -17.51
N THR A 86 12.08 -3.55 -18.39
CA THR A 86 11.47 -4.08 -19.61
C THR A 86 11.53 -3.06 -20.76
N ARG A 87 11.50 -3.59 -21.99
CA ARG A 87 11.29 -2.83 -23.24
C ARG A 87 9.84 -2.96 -23.73
N ARG A 88 9.02 -3.72 -23.00
CA ARG A 88 7.61 -3.93 -23.33
C ARG A 88 6.78 -2.74 -22.88
N PRO A 89 5.63 -2.48 -23.51
CA PRO A 89 4.69 -1.47 -23.03
C PRO A 89 4.33 -1.72 -21.56
N VAL A 90 4.33 -0.66 -20.76
CA VAL A 90 3.93 -0.68 -19.34
C VAL A 90 2.68 0.18 -19.19
N THR A 91 1.58 -0.45 -18.82
CA THR A 91 0.28 0.21 -18.56
C THR A 91 0.02 0.27 -17.07
N VAL A 92 -0.39 1.43 -16.57
CA VAL A 92 -0.84 1.57 -15.18
C VAL A 92 -2.32 1.22 -15.12
N VAL A 93 -2.64 0.25 -14.27
CA VAL A 93 -4.00 -0.16 -13.90
C VAL A 93 -4.06 -0.08 -12.39
N PRO A 94 -4.51 1.04 -11.82
CA PRO A 94 -4.48 1.28 -10.38
C PRO A 94 -5.33 0.26 -9.62
N ASN A 95 -4.94 -0.03 -8.37
CA ASN A 95 -5.89 -0.61 -7.43
C ASN A 95 -6.92 0.45 -7.06
N ALA A 96 -8.02 0.02 -6.47
CA ALA A 96 -9.06 0.89 -5.95
C ALA A 96 -9.53 0.37 -4.59
N ALA A 97 -10.49 1.05 -3.98
CA ALA A 97 -11.27 0.56 -2.85
C ALA A 97 -12.74 0.51 -3.25
N ASP A 98 -13.52 -0.26 -2.50
CA ASP A 98 -14.96 -0.31 -2.70
C ASP A 98 -15.58 1.07 -2.39
N ALA A 99 -16.50 1.49 -3.23
CA ALA A 99 -17.21 2.75 -3.04
C ALA A 99 -18.01 2.71 -1.74
N VAL A 100 -17.87 3.74 -0.93
CA VAL A 100 -18.58 3.88 0.33
C VAL A 100 -19.58 5.04 0.20
N PRO A 101 -20.83 4.89 0.64
CA PRO A 101 -21.79 6.00 0.67
C PRO A 101 -21.24 7.19 1.45
N ALA A 102 -21.43 8.39 0.91
CA ALA A 102 -21.06 9.63 1.60
C ALA A 102 -21.73 9.70 2.98
N ARG A 103 -20.98 10.12 3.98
CA ARG A 103 -21.45 10.24 5.37
C ARG A 103 -20.97 11.56 5.95
N ASP A 104 -21.85 12.19 6.72
CA ASP A 104 -21.42 13.29 7.57
C ASP A 104 -20.59 12.72 8.73
N ARG A 105 -19.36 13.21 8.85
CA ARG A 105 -18.45 12.78 9.89
C ARG A 105 -18.13 13.90 10.86
N THR A 106 -18.06 13.55 12.11
CA THR A 106 -17.58 14.43 13.19
C THR A 106 -16.23 13.90 13.69
N ARG A 107 -15.35 14.84 14.05
CA ARG A 107 -14.07 14.47 14.64
C ARG A 107 -14.30 13.69 15.95
N PRO A 108 -13.64 12.54 16.14
CA PRO A 108 -13.74 11.79 17.40
C PRO A 108 -13.21 12.60 18.58
N ASP A 109 -13.75 12.32 19.77
CA ASP A 109 -13.16 12.76 21.03
C ASP A 109 -11.86 11.99 21.27
N GLY A 110 -10.76 12.71 21.51
CA GLY A 110 -9.44 12.09 21.63
C GLY A 110 -8.74 11.82 20.28
N VAL A 111 -7.60 11.13 20.35
CA VAL A 111 -6.77 10.79 19.17
C VAL A 111 -6.71 9.28 19.02
N GLU A 112 -7.51 8.76 18.09
CA GLU A 112 -7.57 7.35 17.73
C GLU A 112 -6.90 7.15 16.37
N LEU A 113 -5.75 6.51 16.37
CA LEU A 113 -4.97 6.22 15.16
C LEU A 113 -5.15 4.76 14.76
N VAL A 114 -5.26 4.50 13.47
CA VAL A 114 -5.45 3.15 12.94
C VAL A 114 -4.32 2.81 11.98
N TYR A 115 -3.74 1.63 12.12
CA TYR A 115 -2.78 1.05 11.19
C TYR A 115 -3.27 -0.30 10.67
N MET A 116 -3.30 -0.46 9.34
CA MET A 116 -3.61 -1.72 8.66
C MET A 116 -2.46 -2.09 7.72
N GLY A 117 -1.78 -3.20 7.98
CA GLY A 117 -0.64 -3.66 7.16
C GLY A 117 0.22 -4.70 7.87
N SER A 118 1.20 -5.24 7.16
CA SER A 118 2.14 -6.22 7.72
C SER A 118 3.15 -5.56 8.65
N PHE A 119 3.83 -6.39 9.46
CA PHE A 119 4.88 -5.96 10.40
C PHE A 119 6.28 -6.16 9.82
N MET A 120 6.42 -6.07 8.50
CA MET A 120 7.74 -6.09 7.86
C MET A 120 8.52 -4.80 8.21
N PRO A 121 9.85 -4.87 8.34
CA PRO A 121 10.65 -3.71 8.80
C PRO A 121 10.46 -2.44 7.97
N TYR A 122 10.24 -2.56 6.66
CA TYR A 122 10.02 -1.40 5.78
C TYR A 122 8.67 -0.71 5.99
N LYS A 123 7.73 -1.35 6.72
CA LYS A 123 6.43 -0.76 7.07
C LYS A 123 6.53 0.31 8.17
N GLY A 124 7.67 0.39 8.88
CA GLY A 124 7.94 1.45 9.83
C GLY A 124 7.01 1.48 11.05
N VAL A 125 6.47 0.31 11.47
CA VAL A 125 5.56 0.26 12.65
C VAL A 125 6.25 0.77 13.92
N ASP A 126 7.55 0.59 14.03
CA ASP A 126 8.34 1.14 15.15
C ASP A 126 8.25 2.67 15.22
N THR A 127 8.24 3.36 14.07
CA THR A 127 8.05 4.82 13.99
C THR A 127 6.66 5.22 14.49
N LEU A 128 5.62 4.44 14.14
CA LEU A 128 4.25 4.68 14.62
C LEU A 128 4.16 4.55 16.14
N VAL A 129 4.76 3.50 16.70
CA VAL A 129 4.77 3.25 18.14
C VAL A 129 5.61 4.31 18.88
N ALA A 130 6.78 4.67 18.35
CA ALA A 130 7.62 5.71 18.92
C ALA A 130 6.93 7.08 18.98
N ALA A 131 6.08 7.41 17.97
CA ALA A 131 5.33 8.66 17.93
C ALA A 131 4.34 8.80 19.10
N LEU A 132 3.87 7.70 19.69
CA LEU A 132 2.97 7.73 20.85
C LEU A 132 3.59 8.40 22.09
N HIS A 133 4.92 8.37 22.23
CA HIS A 133 5.62 9.09 23.30
C HIS A 133 5.50 10.62 23.15
N HIS A 134 5.22 11.11 21.96
CA HIS A 134 5.01 12.52 21.64
C HIS A 134 3.52 12.90 21.53
N LEU A 135 2.60 11.94 21.75
CA LEU A 135 1.15 12.10 21.63
C LEU A 135 0.45 11.58 22.90
N PRO A 136 0.60 12.26 24.04
CA PRO A 136 -0.02 11.80 25.28
C PRO A 136 -1.54 11.71 25.12
N GLY A 137 -2.14 10.59 25.57
CA GLY A 137 -3.56 10.31 25.42
C GLY A 137 -4.01 9.75 24.08
N ALA A 138 -3.13 9.68 23.08
CA ALA A 138 -3.44 9.01 21.81
C ALA A 138 -3.41 7.48 21.95
N ARG A 139 -4.24 6.81 21.15
CA ARG A 139 -4.23 5.36 21.00
C ARG A 139 -3.92 4.97 19.55
N LEU A 140 -3.09 3.95 19.39
CA LEU A 140 -2.79 3.35 18.07
C LEU A 140 -3.37 1.93 18.02
N HIS A 141 -4.25 1.69 17.08
CA HIS A 141 -4.86 0.41 16.81
C HIS A 141 -4.08 -0.30 15.71
N LEU A 142 -3.47 -1.45 16.04
CA LEU A 142 -2.81 -2.36 15.09
C LEU A 142 -3.80 -3.46 14.70
N LEU A 143 -4.26 -3.47 13.47
CA LEU A 143 -5.40 -4.29 13.06
C LEU A 143 -5.02 -5.66 12.53
N SER A 144 -3.87 -5.79 11.86
CA SER A 144 -3.43 -7.03 11.25
C SER A 144 -2.92 -8.04 12.27
N ARG A 145 -2.95 -9.32 11.91
CA ARG A 145 -2.35 -10.40 12.70
C ARG A 145 -0.86 -10.16 12.92
N ILE A 146 -0.41 -10.34 14.15
CA ILE A 146 0.95 -10.05 14.57
C ILE A 146 1.59 -11.28 15.22
N PRO A 147 2.84 -11.65 14.87
CA PRO A 147 3.58 -12.69 15.58
C PRO A 147 3.76 -12.32 17.07
N ALA A 148 3.57 -13.30 17.97
CA ALA A 148 3.58 -13.07 19.42
C ALA A 148 4.82 -12.30 19.92
N GLY A 149 6.03 -12.69 19.50
CA GLY A 149 7.25 -11.98 19.91
C GLY A 149 7.35 -10.54 19.38
N GLU A 150 6.74 -10.24 18.25
CA GLU A 150 6.65 -8.86 17.72
C GLU A 150 5.62 -8.05 18.50
N ARG A 151 4.49 -8.66 18.85
CA ARG A 151 3.45 -8.07 19.69
C ARG A 151 4.02 -7.61 21.02
N ASP A 152 4.69 -8.52 21.75
CA ASP A 152 5.26 -8.22 23.07
C ASP A 152 6.31 -7.10 23.02
N ARG A 153 7.13 -7.11 21.96
CA ARG A 153 8.13 -6.08 21.70
C ARG A 153 7.49 -4.70 21.51
N LEU A 154 6.44 -4.60 20.68
CA LEU A 154 5.76 -3.33 20.41
C LEU A 154 4.99 -2.82 21.63
N ILE A 155 4.34 -3.71 22.39
CA ILE A 155 3.67 -3.34 23.65
C ILE A 155 4.68 -2.79 24.67
N ALA A 156 5.84 -3.43 24.80
CA ALA A 156 6.89 -2.98 25.72
C ALA A 156 7.52 -1.63 25.28
N ALA A 157 7.50 -1.32 23.98
CA ALA A 157 8.03 -0.07 23.45
C ALA A 157 7.04 1.10 23.49
N ALA A 158 5.75 0.84 23.67
CA ALA A 158 4.71 1.87 23.68
C ALA A 158 4.46 2.44 25.09
N PRO A 159 4.01 3.68 25.23
CA PRO A 159 3.46 4.17 26.49
C PRO A 159 2.31 3.28 26.97
N ALA A 160 2.20 3.09 28.28
CA ALA A 160 1.19 2.23 28.87
C ALA A 160 -0.24 2.61 28.40
N GLY A 161 -0.98 1.63 27.88
CA GLY A 161 -2.37 1.80 27.41
C GLY A 161 -2.56 2.55 26.09
N SER A 162 -1.47 2.97 25.42
CA SER A 162 -1.56 3.69 24.13
C SER A 162 -1.59 2.79 22.90
N LEU A 163 -1.27 1.49 23.05
CA LEU A 163 -1.27 0.53 21.94
C LEU A 163 -2.41 -0.48 22.10
N VAL A 164 -3.26 -0.60 21.09
CA VAL A 164 -4.35 -1.57 21.03
C VAL A 164 -4.08 -2.57 19.91
N VAL A 165 -3.91 -3.84 20.23
CA VAL A 165 -3.64 -4.90 19.25
C VAL A 165 -4.88 -5.74 19.06
N HIS A 166 -5.42 -5.76 17.84
CA HIS A 166 -6.61 -6.51 17.46
C HIS A 166 -6.31 -7.96 17.03
N ASP A 167 -5.07 -8.20 16.56
CA ASP A 167 -4.61 -9.51 16.08
C ASP A 167 -5.43 -10.11 14.92
N GLY A 168 -5.89 -9.24 14.05
CA GLY A 168 -6.76 -9.53 12.91
C GLY A 168 -8.17 -9.04 13.17
N VAL A 169 -8.73 -8.36 12.18
CA VAL A 169 -10.11 -7.86 12.15
C VAL A 169 -10.78 -8.33 10.88
N ASP A 170 -12.11 -8.48 10.89
CA ASP A 170 -12.88 -8.67 9.67
C ASP A 170 -13.17 -7.31 8.98
N ASP A 171 -13.76 -7.36 7.78
CA ASP A 171 -14.03 -6.16 6.98
C ASP A 171 -15.00 -5.21 7.66
N ALA A 172 -15.99 -5.72 8.41
CA ALA A 172 -16.96 -4.91 9.11
C ALA A 172 -16.33 -4.19 10.32
N GLU A 173 -15.49 -4.88 11.06
CA GLU A 173 -14.74 -4.31 12.18
C GLU A 173 -13.71 -3.29 11.68
N TYR A 174 -13.01 -3.60 10.59
CA TYR A 174 -12.08 -2.66 9.93
C TYR A 174 -12.80 -1.39 9.51
N ALA A 175 -13.93 -1.51 8.84
CA ALA A 175 -14.75 -0.39 8.44
C ALA A 175 -15.19 0.47 9.63
N ALA A 176 -15.67 -0.16 10.71
CA ALA A 176 -16.10 0.53 11.92
C ALA A 176 -14.93 1.22 12.65
N LEU A 177 -13.71 0.64 12.61
CA LEU A 177 -12.52 1.26 13.16
C LEU A 177 -12.09 2.50 12.35
N LEU A 178 -12.12 2.44 11.03
CA LEU A 178 -11.89 3.60 10.17
C LEU A 178 -12.93 4.69 10.44
N ASP A 179 -14.21 4.33 10.52
CA ASP A 179 -15.30 5.29 10.74
C ASP A 179 -15.20 6.05 12.08
N ARG A 180 -14.53 5.52 13.09
CA ARG A 180 -14.31 6.17 14.40
C ARG A 180 -12.88 6.68 14.62
N ALA A 181 -11.98 6.47 13.66
CA ALA A 181 -10.59 6.92 13.76
C ALA A 181 -10.46 8.43 13.57
N THR A 182 -9.49 9.02 14.25
CA THR A 182 -9.00 10.37 13.96
C THR A 182 -8.22 10.37 12.66
N ALA A 183 -7.40 9.33 12.43
CA ALA A 183 -6.66 9.14 11.20
C ALA A 183 -6.24 7.69 10.99
N LEU A 184 -6.11 7.28 9.72
CA LEU A 184 -5.24 6.19 9.32
C LEU A 184 -3.80 6.71 9.28
N VAL A 185 -2.86 5.94 9.86
CA VAL A 185 -1.43 6.29 9.87
C VAL A 185 -0.59 5.22 9.16
N HIS A 186 0.38 5.65 8.35
CA HIS A 186 1.29 4.74 7.65
C HIS A 186 2.71 5.32 7.60
N ALA A 187 3.69 4.53 8.08
CA ALA A 187 5.10 4.93 8.10
C ALA A 187 5.96 4.13 7.11
N SER A 188 5.35 3.48 6.13
CA SER A 188 6.05 2.65 5.14
C SER A 188 7.07 3.46 4.35
N ARG A 189 8.28 2.94 4.24
CA ARG A 189 9.34 3.50 3.40
C ARG A 189 9.09 3.27 1.92
N GLU A 190 8.35 2.22 1.60
CA GLU A 190 8.05 1.81 0.22
C GLU A 190 6.72 1.06 0.18
N GLU A 191 5.92 1.32 -0.86
CA GLU A 191 4.65 0.65 -1.17
C GLU A 191 4.49 0.50 -2.67
N GLY A 192 3.67 -0.47 -3.07
CA GLY A 192 3.25 -0.58 -4.47
C GLY A 192 2.07 0.34 -4.79
N PHE A 193 1.16 0.54 -3.81
CA PHE A 193 -0.02 1.39 -3.96
C PHE A 193 -0.46 2.02 -2.63
N GLY A 194 -1.03 1.26 -1.71
CA GLY A 194 -1.56 1.77 -0.45
C GLY A 194 -3.09 1.75 -0.41
N ILE A 195 -3.68 0.59 -0.68
CA ILE A 195 -5.16 0.41 -0.63
C ILE A 195 -5.76 0.98 0.66
N PRO A 196 -5.19 0.76 1.86
CA PRO A 196 -5.74 1.31 3.10
C PRO A 196 -5.91 2.84 3.11
N LEU A 197 -5.08 3.57 2.36
CA LEU A 197 -5.24 5.02 2.24
C LEU A 197 -6.50 5.38 1.47
N VAL A 198 -6.75 4.69 0.36
CA VAL A 198 -7.94 4.92 -0.47
C VAL A 198 -9.21 4.55 0.30
N GLU A 199 -9.19 3.42 1.03
CA GLU A 199 -10.28 2.98 1.90
C GLU A 199 -10.59 4.01 3.00
N ALA A 200 -9.55 4.52 3.67
CA ALA A 200 -9.71 5.54 4.72
C ALA A 200 -10.27 6.85 4.14
N MET A 201 -9.66 7.36 3.06
CA MET A 201 -10.10 8.59 2.41
C MET A 201 -11.52 8.48 1.87
N GLY A 202 -11.88 7.34 1.25
CA GLY A 202 -13.25 7.08 0.77
C GLY A 202 -14.30 7.12 1.87
N ARG A 203 -13.92 6.81 3.12
CA ARG A 203 -14.75 6.91 4.33
C ARG A 203 -14.70 8.29 4.98
N GLY A 204 -13.96 9.24 4.41
CA GLY A 204 -13.71 10.53 5.04
C GLY A 204 -12.83 10.44 6.30
N THR A 205 -12.03 9.39 6.43
CA THR A 205 -11.01 9.28 7.48
C THR A 205 -9.73 9.92 6.98
N PRO A 206 -9.22 10.98 7.61
CA PRO A 206 -7.97 11.60 7.24
C PRO A 206 -6.81 10.60 7.29
N VAL A 207 -5.79 10.84 6.46
CA VAL A 207 -4.59 10.00 6.41
C VAL A 207 -3.34 10.80 6.75
N VAL A 208 -2.48 10.24 7.59
CA VAL A 208 -1.17 10.81 7.98
C VAL A 208 -0.10 9.79 7.65
N VAL A 209 0.74 10.10 6.68
CA VAL A 209 1.62 9.10 6.06
C VAL A 209 3.04 9.61 5.87
N ALA A 210 4.00 8.68 5.79
CA ALA A 210 5.38 9.03 5.47
C ALA A 210 5.48 9.74 4.11
N ASP A 211 6.36 10.72 3.99
CA ASP A 211 6.58 11.48 2.77
C ASP A 211 7.35 10.65 1.73
N THR A 212 6.64 9.84 1.00
CA THR A 212 7.16 8.99 -0.07
C THR A 212 6.44 9.30 -1.38
N ALA A 213 7.08 9.00 -2.52
CA ALA A 213 6.51 9.23 -3.84
C ALA A 213 5.16 8.55 -4.03
N ILE A 214 5.02 7.30 -3.56
CA ILE A 214 3.77 6.55 -3.69
C ILE A 214 2.66 7.15 -2.82
N PHE A 215 2.95 7.54 -1.59
CA PHE A 215 1.93 8.15 -0.75
C PHE A 215 1.53 9.55 -1.24
N ARG A 216 2.46 10.28 -1.87
CA ARG A 216 2.14 11.52 -2.57
C ARG A 216 1.23 11.30 -3.79
N GLU A 217 1.47 10.23 -4.54
CA GLU A 217 0.62 9.85 -5.68
C GLU A 217 -0.81 9.52 -5.25
N ILE A 218 -0.95 8.75 -4.16
CA ILE A 218 -2.26 8.24 -3.70
C ILE A 218 -2.99 9.26 -2.83
N GLY A 219 -2.31 9.90 -1.89
CA GLY A 219 -2.93 10.79 -0.90
C GLY A 219 -3.12 12.24 -1.36
N GLY A 220 -2.43 12.64 -2.45
CA GLY A 220 -2.54 13.98 -3.04
C GLY A 220 -2.41 15.09 -2.00
N GLU A 221 -3.24 16.11 -2.13
CA GLU A 221 -3.29 17.25 -1.20
C GLU A 221 -4.12 16.96 0.08
N THR A 222 -4.86 15.85 0.10
CA THR A 222 -5.71 15.50 1.24
C THR A 222 -4.95 14.85 2.39
N ALA A 223 -3.85 14.16 2.10
CA ALA A 223 -3.00 13.55 3.12
C ALA A 223 -2.14 14.58 3.87
N LEU A 224 -1.80 14.26 5.11
CA LEU A 224 -0.71 14.89 5.84
C LEU A 224 0.53 14.03 5.74
N TYR A 225 1.65 14.68 5.46
CA TYR A 225 2.94 14.01 5.27
C TYR A 225 3.90 14.32 6.40
N PHE A 226 4.70 13.33 6.79
CA PHE A 226 5.80 13.48 7.72
C PHE A 226 7.08 12.83 7.17
N PRO A 227 8.27 13.31 7.55
CA PRO A 227 9.52 12.74 7.05
C PRO A 227 9.67 11.25 7.42
N VAL A 228 10.19 10.46 6.49
CA VAL A 228 10.37 9.02 6.67
C VAL A 228 11.19 8.73 7.93
N ASP A 229 10.75 7.77 8.74
CA ASP A 229 11.39 7.34 10.00
C ASP A 229 11.40 8.38 11.13
N GLU A 230 10.70 9.50 10.99
CA GLU A 230 10.65 10.56 12.01
C GLU A 230 9.37 10.46 12.86
N ALA A 231 9.48 9.87 14.06
CA ALA A 231 8.38 9.71 15.01
C ALA A 231 7.81 11.06 15.48
N GLU A 232 8.66 12.05 15.72
CA GLU A 232 8.25 13.40 16.12
C GLU A 232 7.56 14.13 14.97
N GLY A 233 8.02 13.91 13.73
CA GLY A 233 7.38 14.41 12.52
C GLY A 233 5.95 13.86 12.36
N LEU A 234 5.74 12.55 12.57
CA LEU A 234 4.40 11.96 12.62
C LEU A 234 3.54 12.61 13.71
N ALA A 235 4.07 12.74 14.93
CA ALA A 235 3.33 13.36 16.02
C ALA A 235 2.97 14.83 15.72
N ALA A 236 3.87 15.58 15.09
CA ALA A 236 3.58 16.95 14.64
C ALA A 236 2.46 17.00 13.59
N ALA A 237 2.45 16.08 12.63
CA ALA A 237 1.40 15.96 11.63
C ALA A 237 0.04 15.60 12.26
N VAL A 238 0.01 14.70 13.24
CA VAL A 238 -1.21 14.36 13.99
C VAL A 238 -1.71 15.57 14.80
N ARG A 239 -0.83 16.28 15.51
CA ARG A 239 -1.20 17.53 16.23
C ARG A 239 -1.75 18.60 15.28
N ARG A 240 -1.16 18.73 14.08
CA ARG A 240 -1.70 19.62 13.05
C ARG A 240 -3.10 19.20 12.62
N LEU A 241 -3.34 17.90 12.41
CA LEU A 241 -4.65 17.39 12.04
C LEU A 241 -5.72 17.73 13.09
N THR A 242 -5.36 17.77 14.38
CA THR A 242 -6.30 18.06 15.47
C THR A 242 -6.54 19.56 15.70
N GLN A 243 -5.92 20.46 14.95
CA GLN A 243 -6.23 21.89 14.98
C GLN A 243 -7.65 22.16 14.45
N PRO A 244 -8.30 23.23 14.95
CA PRO A 244 -9.67 23.56 14.53
C PRO A 244 -9.81 23.65 13.00
N GLY A 245 -10.80 22.96 12.43
CA GLY A 245 -11.13 22.94 11.02
C GLY A 245 -10.23 22.10 10.12
N GLU A 246 -9.04 21.65 10.59
CA GLU A 246 -8.12 20.88 9.73
C GLU A 246 -8.62 19.46 9.52
N TRP A 247 -9.13 18.82 10.58
CA TRP A 247 -9.70 17.49 10.49
C TRP A 247 -10.93 17.46 9.56
N GLU A 248 -11.86 18.39 9.78
CA GLU A 248 -13.10 18.51 9.00
C GLU A 248 -12.80 18.76 7.52
N ARG A 249 -11.85 19.65 7.24
CA ARG A 249 -11.42 19.96 5.87
C ARG A 249 -10.90 18.71 5.14
N ARG A 250 -10.05 17.91 5.80
CA ARG A 250 -9.46 16.71 5.20
C ARG A 250 -10.46 15.58 5.11
N SER A 251 -11.31 15.43 6.12
CA SER A 251 -12.40 14.46 6.12
C SER A 251 -13.35 14.70 4.95
N ALA A 252 -13.74 15.95 4.71
CA ALA A 252 -14.61 16.31 3.59
C ALA A 252 -13.95 16.15 2.21
N ALA A 253 -12.62 16.37 2.10
CA ALA A 253 -11.90 16.26 0.84
C ALA A 253 -11.54 14.80 0.48
N GLY A 254 -11.41 13.92 1.46
CA GLY A 254 -10.97 12.53 1.28
C GLY A 254 -11.75 11.75 0.23
N PRO A 255 -13.10 11.71 0.26
CA PRO A 255 -13.88 10.94 -0.69
C PRO A 255 -13.65 11.34 -2.16
N ALA A 256 -13.46 12.62 -2.45
CA ALA A 256 -13.17 13.08 -3.81
C ALA A 256 -11.78 12.64 -4.28
N GLU A 257 -10.79 12.62 -3.38
CA GLU A 257 -9.45 12.11 -3.69
C GLU A 257 -9.47 10.58 -3.92
N ALA A 258 -10.18 9.82 -3.06
CA ALA A 258 -10.34 8.38 -3.21
C ALA A 258 -11.04 7.99 -4.53
N ALA A 259 -12.03 8.78 -4.97
CA ALA A 259 -12.78 8.53 -6.21
C ALA A 259 -11.93 8.61 -7.49
N ARG A 260 -10.67 9.06 -7.42
CA ARG A 260 -9.71 8.95 -8.53
C ARG A 260 -9.35 7.49 -8.85
N PHE A 261 -9.57 6.60 -7.91
CA PHE A 261 -9.24 5.18 -7.97
C PHE A 261 -10.53 4.37 -7.98
N ASP A 262 -10.89 3.85 -9.14
CA ASP A 262 -12.16 3.19 -9.41
C ASP A 262 -11.93 1.85 -10.10
N TRP A 263 -12.60 0.78 -9.62
CA TRP A 263 -12.44 -0.56 -10.15
C TRP A 263 -12.96 -0.70 -11.57
N ASP A 264 -14.05 0.01 -11.96
CA ASP A 264 -14.60 -0.06 -13.30
C ASP A 264 -13.67 0.62 -14.31
N ALA A 265 -13.08 1.76 -13.93
CA ALA A 265 -12.06 2.44 -14.73
C ALA A 265 -10.81 1.58 -14.92
N SER A 266 -10.35 0.92 -13.86
CA SER A 266 -9.20 0.00 -13.90
C SER A 266 -9.50 -1.24 -14.75
N ALA A 267 -10.69 -1.82 -14.63
CA ALA A 267 -11.13 -2.94 -15.46
C ALA A 267 -11.21 -2.56 -16.93
N ALA A 268 -11.77 -1.40 -17.27
CA ALA A 268 -11.86 -0.89 -18.63
C ALA A 268 -10.47 -0.66 -19.26
N ALA A 269 -9.51 -0.12 -18.49
CA ALA A 269 -8.14 0.06 -18.94
C ALA A 269 -7.46 -1.29 -19.23
N LEU A 270 -7.62 -2.27 -18.33
CA LEU A 270 -7.10 -3.62 -18.52
C LEU A 270 -7.74 -4.30 -19.72
N GLU A 271 -9.06 -4.24 -19.87
CA GLU A 271 -9.79 -4.82 -20.98
C GLU A 271 -9.30 -4.25 -22.32
N THR A 272 -9.10 -2.93 -22.40
CA THR A 272 -8.58 -2.26 -23.59
C THR A 272 -7.21 -2.80 -23.97
N LEU A 273 -6.31 -2.98 -23.02
CA LEU A 273 -4.99 -3.57 -23.25
C LEU A 273 -5.11 -5.00 -23.78
N LEU A 274 -5.94 -5.83 -23.14
CA LEU A 274 -6.11 -7.24 -23.53
C LEU A 274 -6.71 -7.38 -24.93
N ARG A 275 -7.74 -6.59 -25.26
CA ARG A 275 -8.35 -6.56 -26.62
C ARG A 275 -7.35 -6.13 -27.68
N THR A 276 -6.53 -5.12 -27.40
CA THR A 276 -5.48 -4.65 -28.32
C THR A 276 -4.47 -5.77 -28.61
N LEU A 277 -3.99 -6.48 -27.59
CA LEU A 277 -3.05 -7.59 -27.76
C LEU A 277 -3.67 -8.79 -28.48
N ALA A 278 -4.94 -9.10 -28.23
CA ALA A 278 -5.63 -10.16 -28.93
C ALA A 278 -5.81 -9.85 -30.44
N ALA A 279 -6.07 -8.58 -30.79
CA ALA A 279 -6.25 -8.14 -32.18
C ALA A 279 -4.94 -8.16 -33.00
N THR A 280 -3.79 -7.89 -32.38
CA THR A 280 -2.48 -7.87 -33.08
C THR A 280 -2.01 -9.25 -33.55
N ARG A 281 -2.71 -10.31 -33.18
CA ARG A 281 -2.35 -11.69 -33.52
C ARG A 281 -3.21 -12.30 -34.64
N ARG A 282 -4.25 -11.59 -35.05
CA ARG A 282 -5.08 -11.96 -36.21
C ARG A 282 -4.49 -11.37 -37.47
#